data_8f7b60b08538a08215d92b8ef6b5f069
#
_entry.id   8f7b60b08538a08215d92b8ef6b5f069
#
_cell.length_a   1.000
_cell.length_b   1.000
_cell.length_c   1.000
_cell.angle_alpha   90.00
_cell.angle_beta   90.00
_cell.angle_gamma   90.00
#
_symmetry.space_group_name_H-M   'P 1'
#
loop_
_entity.id
_entity.type
_entity.pdbx_description
1 polymer ?
#
loop_
_entity_poly.entity_id
_entity_poly.type
_entity_poly.pdbx_seq_one_letter_code
_entity_poly.pdbx_strand_id
1 'polypeptide(L)'
;MTGPERASMLTPAGGVPRVMPTLPPHLQPWVLPPGWRWGRGHVRSAVRHYQEVIDALGRSLSLVTVADAAHRPWLAAEARQLAHQSHPAIPTTYHYWADSPDVARGPGYLRRWIAGESVESRTKRIGPDDAPGMLNLLRTVGTLLVYLHDQNIPHGAIGTGSCWITPTGRLWQLGWEWALPESARPPAIAPPESFVPYAPEWVDAWQPTMLTDQWQLAALAFAMMTGERPPNNEAPPPLALVRPDCPAKVAAIIDRALSRDPADRHATVATMLRALERVASVRTSVIGIERVAPTARRAADQEEVRLRWATGDDYEVLARLGAGTFGSVWRVRDLSLEREVAMKVLHPSVADDDAAVARFRREAKLAAQLAHPAIVPIYDWESRDGISWYTMELAEGGSVASLVTRNGAQPAVDIATQVDGILDALDAAHGVGIVHRDLKPENVLIDRNERWRLTDFGIAHGPGSSERHGGTGTPEFAAPEQIMGEPQGSSVDLFALGAIIAFTLTGRPPFGTGDARVIVSKQLKGDMDLDGVPAPMIPFLQRALSPHAETRYGDAAEMRTAWHAALDELHDEAERGQWWWRWLGGN
;
A
#
# COMPACT_ATOMS: atom_id res chain seq x y z
N MET A 1 9.65 -44.57 -11.98
CA MET A 1 8.36 -43.91 -12.23
C MET A 1 7.79 -43.53 -10.86
N THR A 2 8.09 -42.36 -10.41
CA THR A 2 7.50 -41.79 -9.17
C THR A 2 6.93 -40.42 -9.56
N GLY A 3 5.61 -40.30 -9.46
CA GLY A 3 4.85 -39.12 -9.83
C GLY A 3 5.09 -37.95 -8.88
N PRO A 4 4.76 -36.71 -9.28
CA PRO A 4 4.98 -35.53 -8.45
C PRO A 4 4.03 -35.51 -7.25
N GLU A 5 4.59 -35.35 -6.06
CA GLU A 5 3.84 -35.12 -4.83
C GLU A 5 2.97 -33.86 -4.95
N ARG A 6 1.70 -34.04 -4.73
CA ARG A 6 0.69 -32.97 -4.68
C ARG A 6 0.96 -32.07 -3.46
N ALA A 7 1.21 -30.80 -3.70
CA ALA A 7 1.13 -29.77 -2.68
C ALA A 7 -0.34 -29.64 -2.22
N SER A 8 -0.69 -30.23 -1.08
CA SER A 8 -2.03 -30.07 -0.48
C SER A 8 -2.09 -28.77 0.30
N MET A 9 -2.98 -27.88 -0.11
CA MET A 9 -3.42 -26.73 0.69
C MET A 9 -4.24 -27.22 1.88
N LEU A 10 -3.82 -26.84 3.09
CA LEU A 10 -4.56 -27.10 4.33
C LEU A 10 -5.37 -25.85 4.71
N THR A 11 -6.69 -26.00 4.70
CA THR A 11 -7.65 -25.14 5.38
C THR A 11 -7.53 -25.29 6.90
N PRO A 12 -7.78 -24.26 7.71
CA PRO A 12 -7.71 -24.38 9.16
C PRO A 12 -9.01 -24.98 9.71
N ALA A 13 -8.96 -26.24 10.11
CA ALA A 13 -9.92 -26.83 11.04
C ALA A 13 -9.22 -27.08 12.38
N GLY A 14 -9.85 -26.68 13.47
CA GLY A 14 -9.29 -26.75 14.82
C GLY A 14 -8.93 -28.17 15.29
N GLY A 15 -7.86 -28.26 16.06
CA GLY A 15 -7.50 -29.48 16.80
C GLY A 15 -6.02 -29.61 17.11
N VAL A 16 -5.70 -29.69 18.40
CA VAL A 16 -4.53 -30.28 19.08
C VAL A 16 -3.12 -29.83 18.67
N PRO A 17 -2.23 -29.46 19.60
CA PRO A 17 -0.87 -29.04 19.31
C PRO A 17 -0.06 -30.21 18.73
N ARG A 18 0.14 -30.19 17.41
CA ARG A 18 1.10 -31.07 16.76
C ARG A 18 2.52 -30.56 17.01
N VAL A 19 3.38 -31.50 17.41
CA VAL A 19 4.84 -31.35 17.50
C VAL A 19 5.34 -30.51 16.29
N MET A 20 6.17 -29.49 16.55
CA MET A 20 6.81 -28.70 15.50
C MET A 20 7.46 -29.61 14.46
N PRO A 21 7.14 -29.49 13.17
CA PRO A 21 7.89 -30.23 12.17
C PRO A 21 9.35 -29.75 12.24
N THR A 22 10.29 -30.69 12.19
CA THR A 22 11.73 -30.37 12.02
C THR A 22 11.86 -29.40 10.84
N LEU A 23 12.55 -28.27 11.08
CA LEU A 23 12.82 -27.28 10.02
C LEU A 23 13.33 -28.00 8.77
N PRO A 24 12.83 -27.64 7.58
CA PRO A 24 13.34 -28.16 6.33
C PRO A 24 14.87 -28.03 6.29
N PRO A 25 15.62 -28.98 5.72
CA PRO A 25 17.09 -29.00 5.76
C PRO A 25 17.76 -27.68 5.31
N HIS A 26 17.15 -26.98 4.36
CA HIS A 26 17.64 -25.71 3.84
C HIS A 26 17.45 -24.51 4.79
N LEU A 27 16.63 -24.65 5.86
CA LEU A 27 16.43 -23.65 6.90
C LEU A 27 17.16 -24.01 8.21
N GLN A 28 17.79 -25.18 8.29
CA GLN A 28 18.49 -25.61 9.52
C GLN A 28 19.57 -24.65 10.02
N PRO A 29 20.31 -23.90 9.17
CA PRO A 29 21.27 -22.93 9.69
C PRO A 29 20.63 -21.59 10.11
N TRP A 30 19.30 -21.38 9.88
CA TRP A 30 18.66 -20.12 10.18
C TRP A 30 18.31 -19.98 11.67
N VAL A 31 18.92 -18.99 12.33
CA VAL A 31 18.55 -18.54 13.67
C VAL A 31 17.74 -17.26 13.53
N LEU A 32 16.50 -17.28 13.97
CA LEU A 32 15.65 -16.08 13.93
C LEU A 32 16.12 -15.05 14.99
N PRO A 33 15.91 -13.74 14.72
CA PRO A 33 16.16 -12.70 15.71
C PRO A 33 15.40 -12.93 17.03
N PRO A 34 15.84 -12.38 18.16
CA PRO A 34 15.15 -12.50 19.44
C PRO A 34 13.68 -12.02 19.34
N GLY A 35 12.77 -12.79 19.91
CA GLY A 35 11.33 -12.49 19.88
C GLY A 35 10.60 -12.88 18.60
N TRP A 36 11.31 -13.42 17.61
CA TRP A 36 10.72 -13.95 16.38
C TRP A 36 10.41 -15.45 16.54
N ARG A 37 9.46 -15.95 15.74
CA ARG A 37 9.12 -17.37 15.72
C ARG A 37 8.75 -17.84 14.31
N TRP A 38 8.94 -19.12 14.05
CA TRP A 38 8.51 -19.77 12.82
C TRP A 38 6.98 -19.81 12.73
N GLY A 39 6.43 -19.43 11.57
CA GLY A 39 5.04 -19.64 11.22
C GLY A 39 4.80 -21.02 10.62
N ARG A 40 3.55 -21.31 10.28
CA ARG A 40 3.13 -22.60 9.71
C ARG A 40 3.15 -22.63 8.18
N GLY A 41 3.08 -21.47 7.55
CA GLY A 41 3.03 -21.35 6.10
C GLY A 41 4.38 -21.66 5.47
N HIS A 42 4.37 -22.50 4.43
CA HIS A 42 5.53 -22.81 3.61
C HIS A 42 5.11 -23.00 2.16
N VAL A 43 5.80 -22.32 1.23
CA VAL A 43 5.61 -22.45 -0.22
C VAL A 43 6.98 -22.62 -0.87
N ARG A 44 7.05 -23.42 -1.93
CA ARG A 44 8.26 -23.63 -2.72
C ARG A 44 7.98 -23.35 -4.18
N SER A 45 8.82 -22.52 -4.82
CA SER A 45 8.92 -22.42 -6.27
C SER A 45 10.14 -23.22 -6.79
N ALA A 46 10.35 -23.20 -8.10
CA ALA A 46 11.54 -23.82 -8.70
C ALA A 46 12.86 -23.21 -8.20
N VAL A 47 12.87 -21.94 -7.81
CA VAL A 47 14.07 -21.17 -7.47
C VAL A 47 14.08 -20.61 -6.06
N ARG A 48 12.94 -20.55 -5.39
CA ARG A 48 12.78 -19.92 -4.05
C ARG A 48 12.02 -20.82 -3.08
N HIS A 49 12.38 -20.69 -1.82
CA HIS A 49 11.58 -21.14 -0.68
C HIS A 49 10.99 -19.92 0.01
N TYR A 50 9.74 -20.00 0.38
CA TYR A 50 8.99 -19.00 1.12
C TYR A 50 8.52 -19.61 2.43
N GLN A 51 9.10 -19.21 3.55
CA GLN A 51 8.73 -19.68 4.87
C GLN A 51 8.09 -18.58 5.67
N GLU A 52 6.91 -18.83 6.22
CA GLU A 52 6.29 -17.89 7.14
C GLU A 52 7.13 -17.76 8.42
N VAL A 53 7.38 -16.51 8.81
CA VAL A 53 7.97 -16.15 10.10
C VAL A 53 7.08 -15.09 10.75
N ILE A 54 7.05 -15.07 12.07
CA ILE A 54 6.31 -14.08 12.83
C ILE A 54 7.33 -13.25 13.59
N ASP A 55 7.37 -11.96 13.29
CA ASP A 55 8.35 -11.05 13.87
C ASP A 55 8.02 -10.62 15.31
N ALA A 56 8.89 -9.79 15.91
CA ALA A 56 8.70 -9.25 17.25
C ALA A 56 7.48 -8.33 17.40
N LEU A 57 6.96 -7.80 16.30
CA LEU A 57 5.72 -7.03 16.23
C LEU A 57 4.48 -7.91 16.05
N GLY A 58 4.65 -9.21 15.85
CA GLY A 58 3.58 -10.19 15.63
C GLY A 58 3.06 -10.22 14.21
N ARG A 59 3.79 -9.63 13.23
CA ARG A 59 3.43 -9.68 11.81
C ARG A 59 3.80 -11.03 11.22
N SER A 60 2.94 -11.57 10.36
CA SER A 60 3.32 -12.68 9.48
C SER A 60 4.10 -12.15 8.29
N LEU A 61 5.34 -12.57 8.16
CA LEU A 61 6.25 -12.23 7.09
C LEU A 61 6.66 -13.50 6.33
N SER A 62 7.15 -13.33 5.11
CA SER A 62 7.73 -14.41 4.31
C SER A 62 9.24 -14.25 4.30
N LEU A 63 9.94 -15.19 4.93
CA LEU A 63 11.38 -15.35 4.72
C LEU A 63 11.58 -16.04 3.37
N VAL A 64 12.20 -15.33 2.43
CA VAL A 64 12.49 -15.82 1.09
C VAL A 64 13.95 -16.24 1.03
N THR A 65 14.20 -17.49 0.66
CA THR A 65 15.55 -18.05 0.51
C THR A 65 15.68 -18.78 -0.83
N VAL A 66 16.89 -19.14 -1.20
CA VAL A 66 17.14 -19.85 -2.46
C VAL A 66 16.85 -21.34 -2.33
N ALA A 67 16.28 -21.94 -3.36
CA ALA A 67 16.11 -23.39 -3.47
C ALA A 67 17.41 -24.10 -3.90
N ASP A 68 18.31 -23.38 -4.61
CA ASP A 68 19.62 -23.83 -5.04
C ASP A 68 20.67 -22.76 -4.76
N ALA A 69 21.85 -23.16 -4.30
CA ALA A 69 22.97 -22.27 -4.01
C ALA A 69 23.40 -21.43 -5.24
N ALA A 70 23.24 -21.96 -6.46
CA ALA A 70 23.50 -21.25 -7.70
C ALA A 70 22.69 -19.95 -7.86
N HIS A 71 21.53 -19.85 -7.19
CA HIS A 71 20.65 -18.68 -7.26
C HIS A 71 20.93 -17.60 -6.18
N ARG A 72 21.93 -17.80 -5.32
CA ARG A 72 22.29 -16.84 -4.25
C ARG A 72 22.63 -15.43 -4.77
N PRO A 73 23.42 -15.24 -5.85
CA PRO A 73 23.80 -13.91 -6.33
C PRO A 73 22.61 -13.03 -6.71
N TRP A 74 21.49 -13.64 -7.17
CA TRP A 74 20.31 -12.89 -7.63
C TRP A 74 19.33 -12.55 -6.52
N LEU A 75 19.43 -13.20 -5.35
CA LEU A 75 18.51 -12.93 -4.24
C LEU A 75 18.64 -11.49 -3.71
N ALA A 76 19.85 -10.97 -3.64
CA ALA A 76 20.12 -9.57 -3.26
C ALA A 76 19.53 -8.59 -4.29
N ALA A 77 19.73 -8.86 -5.60
CA ALA A 77 19.17 -8.03 -6.67
C ALA A 77 17.64 -8.02 -6.63
N GLU A 78 17.02 -9.18 -6.42
CA GLU A 78 15.56 -9.30 -6.25
C GLU A 78 15.07 -8.51 -5.04
N ALA A 79 15.70 -8.65 -3.87
CA ALA A 79 15.33 -7.94 -2.66
C ALA A 79 15.44 -6.41 -2.83
N ARG A 80 16.53 -5.92 -3.44
CA ARG A 80 16.73 -4.50 -3.74
C ARG A 80 15.72 -4.00 -4.75
N GLN A 81 15.50 -4.74 -5.85
CA GLN A 81 14.50 -4.39 -6.85
C GLN A 81 13.13 -4.19 -6.22
N LEU A 82 12.67 -5.15 -5.41
CA LEU A 82 11.40 -5.06 -4.70
C LEU A 82 11.35 -3.92 -3.68
N ALA A 83 12.47 -3.66 -2.98
CA ALA A 83 12.55 -2.62 -1.96
C ALA A 83 12.41 -1.19 -2.53
N HIS A 84 12.75 -1.01 -3.81
CA HIS A 84 12.60 0.27 -4.53
C HIS A 84 11.22 0.46 -5.15
N GLN A 85 10.35 -0.56 -5.11
CA GLN A 85 9.02 -0.49 -5.71
C GLN A 85 7.96 -0.08 -4.67
N SER A 86 7.11 0.87 -5.03
CA SER A 86 5.97 1.30 -4.21
C SER A 86 4.68 1.23 -5.04
N HIS A 87 4.06 0.05 -5.07
CA HIS A 87 2.79 -0.18 -5.77
C HIS A 87 1.88 -1.10 -4.94
N PRO A 88 0.54 -0.89 -4.90
CA PRO A 88 -0.39 -1.67 -4.07
C PRO A 88 -0.38 -3.18 -4.32
N ALA A 89 -0.04 -3.61 -5.53
CA ALA A 89 0.02 -5.03 -5.91
C ALA A 89 1.41 -5.66 -5.68
N ILE A 90 2.39 -4.93 -5.14
CA ILE A 90 3.74 -5.43 -4.85
C ILE A 90 3.87 -5.73 -3.36
N PRO A 91 4.34 -6.93 -2.96
CA PRO A 91 4.61 -7.22 -1.56
C PRO A 91 5.74 -6.33 -1.01
N THR A 92 5.47 -5.62 0.09
CA THR A 92 6.48 -4.82 0.78
C THR A 92 7.65 -5.69 1.22
N THR A 93 8.87 -5.27 0.88
CA THR A 93 10.12 -5.88 1.32
C THR A 93 10.65 -5.15 2.54
N TYR A 94 10.95 -5.90 3.60
CA TYR A 94 11.28 -5.35 4.92
C TYR A 94 12.78 -5.32 5.18
N HIS A 95 13.46 -6.44 4.98
CA HIS A 95 14.87 -6.61 5.32
C HIS A 95 15.55 -7.63 4.40
N TYR A 96 16.88 -7.52 4.23
CA TYR A 96 17.72 -8.49 3.53
C TYR A 96 18.91 -8.86 4.40
N TRP A 97 19.21 -10.14 4.52
CA TRP A 97 20.42 -10.67 5.13
C TRP A 97 21.37 -11.21 4.07
N ALA A 98 22.58 -10.70 4.07
CA ALA A 98 23.65 -11.26 3.26
C ALA A 98 24.11 -12.63 3.81
N ASP A 99 24.81 -13.38 2.99
CA ASP A 99 25.50 -14.60 3.44
C ASP A 99 26.60 -14.21 4.43
N SER A 100 26.58 -14.74 5.65
CA SER A 100 27.58 -14.47 6.67
C SER A 100 28.08 -15.79 7.26
N PRO A 101 29.41 -16.03 7.23
CA PRO A 101 29.99 -17.23 7.86
C PRO A 101 29.91 -17.18 9.41
N ASP A 102 29.81 -15.99 9.99
CA ASP A 102 29.85 -15.79 11.45
C ASP A 102 28.46 -15.92 12.10
N VAL A 103 27.41 -15.84 11.33
CA VAL A 103 26.04 -16.01 11.79
C VAL A 103 25.44 -17.18 11.04
N ALA A 104 24.84 -18.14 11.74
CA ALA A 104 24.17 -19.28 11.14
C ALA A 104 22.90 -18.84 10.39
N ARG A 105 23.07 -17.97 9.38
CA ARG A 105 22.05 -17.45 8.49
C ARG A 105 22.61 -17.48 7.07
N GLY A 106 21.90 -18.13 6.17
CA GLY A 106 22.15 -18.00 4.74
C GLY A 106 21.58 -16.67 4.20
N PRO A 107 21.82 -16.34 2.91
CA PRO A 107 21.20 -15.16 2.31
C PRO A 107 19.69 -15.35 2.24
N GLY A 108 18.96 -14.30 2.58
CA GLY A 108 17.52 -14.28 2.56
C GLY A 108 16.95 -12.88 2.71
N TYR A 109 15.72 -12.67 2.31
CA TYR A 109 15.04 -11.41 2.56
C TYR A 109 13.63 -11.63 3.11
N LEU A 110 13.13 -10.63 3.79
CA LEU A 110 11.78 -10.60 4.33
C LEU A 110 10.87 -9.77 3.44
N ARG A 111 9.74 -10.32 3.11
CA ARG A 111 8.63 -9.59 2.52
C ARG A 111 7.34 -9.88 3.27
N ARG A 112 6.28 -9.16 2.95
CA ARG A 112 4.93 -9.46 3.44
C ARG A 112 4.54 -10.91 3.13
N TRP A 113 4.02 -11.62 4.14
CA TRP A 113 3.31 -12.87 3.94
C TRP A 113 1.94 -12.59 3.33
N ILE A 114 1.59 -13.27 2.24
CA ILE A 114 0.32 -13.10 1.56
C ILE A 114 -0.53 -14.34 1.84
N ALA A 115 -1.50 -14.18 2.74
CA ALA A 115 -2.53 -15.18 2.95
C ALA A 115 -3.55 -15.08 1.79
N GLY A 116 -3.67 -16.15 1.00
CA GLY A 116 -4.54 -16.17 -0.16
C GLY A 116 -4.29 -17.37 -1.05
N GLU A 117 -4.85 -17.35 -2.23
CA GLU A 117 -4.68 -18.39 -3.24
C GLU A 117 -4.32 -17.77 -4.60
N SER A 118 -3.65 -18.55 -5.45
CA SER A 118 -3.40 -18.11 -6.83
C SER A 118 -4.71 -18.04 -7.62
N VAL A 119 -4.74 -17.20 -8.66
CA VAL A 119 -5.86 -17.16 -9.62
C VAL A 119 -6.13 -18.54 -10.18
N GLU A 120 -5.08 -19.33 -10.46
CA GLU A 120 -5.21 -20.73 -10.94
C GLU A 120 -5.98 -21.60 -9.92
N SER A 121 -5.59 -21.57 -8.66
CA SER A 121 -6.25 -22.35 -7.60
C SER A 121 -7.70 -21.92 -7.39
N ARG A 122 -7.93 -20.60 -7.42
CA ARG A 122 -9.28 -20.03 -7.32
C ARG A 122 -10.17 -20.48 -8.47
N THR A 123 -9.70 -20.34 -9.73
CA THR A 123 -10.47 -20.74 -10.92
C THR A 123 -10.77 -22.26 -10.92
N LYS A 124 -9.82 -23.09 -10.47
CA LYS A 124 -10.06 -24.54 -10.31
C LYS A 124 -11.11 -24.84 -9.22
N ARG A 125 -11.21 -24.02 -8.19
CA ARG A 125 -12.10 -24.23 -7.05
C ARG A 125 -13.54 -23.75 -7.29
N ILE A 126 -13.69 -22.55 -7.87
CA ILE A 126 -15.02 -21.89 -8.00
C ILE A 126 -15.46 -21.72 -9.46
N GLY A 127 -14.64 -22.08 -10.44
CA GLY A 127 -14.89 -21.88 -11.86
C GLY A 127 -14.34 -20.55 -12.39
N PRO A 128 -14.57 -20.31 -13.71
CA PRO A 128 -14.21 -19.05 -14.36
C PRO A 128 -14.91 -17.83 -13.75
N ASP A 129 -14.25 -16.69 -13.80
CA ASP A 129 -14.75 -15.43 -13.28
C ASP A 129 -15.69 -14.73 -14.29
N ASP A 130 -16.38 -13.68 -13.84
CA ASP A 130 -17.20 -12.82 -14.70
C ASP A 130 -16.39 -11.65 -15.31
N ALA A 131 -17.00 -10.89 -16.20
CA ALA A 131 -16.36 -9.76 -16.85
C ALA A 131 -15.96 -8.64 -15.86
N PRO A 132 -16.74 -8.27 -14.83
CA PRO A 132 -16.33 -7.33 -13.79
C PRO A 132 -15.09 -7.78 -13.02
N GLY A 133 -15.02 -9.03 -12.58
CA GLY A 133 -13.86 -9.59 -11.88
C GLY A 133 -12.58 -9.55 -12.73
N MET A 134 -12.70 -9.95 -13.98
CA MET A 134 -11.61 -9.87 -14.97
C MET A 134 -11.16 -8.43 -15.21
N LEU A 135 -12.09 -7.46 -15.37
CA LEU A 135 -11.74 -6.05 -15.55
C LEU A 135 -11.02 -5.45 -14.34
N ASN A 136 -11.41 -5.81 -13.13
CA ASN A 136 -10.71 -5.40 -11.90
C ASN A 136 -9.27 -5.94 -11.87
N LEU A 137 -9.07 -7.20 -12.26
CA LEU A 137 -7.73 -7.77 -12.37
C LEU A 137 -6.91 -7.06 -13.45
N LEU A 138 -7.44 -6.86 -14.65
CA LEU A 138 -6.76 -6.14 -15.75
C LEU A 138 -6.34 -4.74 -15.32
N ARG A 139 -7.19 -4.03 -14.57
CA ARG A 139 -6.85 -2.71 -14.03
C ARG A 139 -5.71 -2.81 -13.02
N THR A 140 -5.82 -3.70 -12.04
CA THR A 140 -4.83 -3.81 -10.95
C THR A 140 -3.46 -4.25 -11.46
N VAL A 141 -3.40 -5.31 -12.25
CA VAL A 141 -2.13 -5.82 -12.81
C VAL A 141 -1.63 -4.91 -13.94
N GLY A 142 -2.53 -4.38 -14.74
CA GLY A 142 -2.18 -3.45 -15.82
C GLY A 142 -1.58 -2.14 -15.31
N THR A 143 -2.11 -1.54 -14.23
CA THR A 143 -1.51 -0.34 -13.61
C THR A 143 -0.14 -0.66 -13.00
N LEU A 144 0.05 -1.85 -12.43
CA LEU A 144 1.37 -2.31 -12.01
C LEU A 144 2.34 -2.38 -13.19
N LEU A 145 1.92 -2.96 -14.31
CA LEU A 145 2.79 -3.05 -15.49
C LEU A 145 3.13 -1.68 -16.07
N VAL A 146 2.18 -0.75 -16.12
CA VAL A 146 2.47 0.64 -16.52
C VAL A 146 3.52 1.24 -15.60
N TYR A 147 3.34 1.12 -14.28
CA TYR A 147 4.28 1.61 -13.28
C TYR A 147 5.71 1.04 -13.45
N LEU A 148 5.84 -0.26 -13.78
CA LEU A 148 7.13 -0.91 -14.04
C LEU A 148 7.73 -0.48 -15.39
N HIS A 149 6.88 -0.41 -16.44
CA HIS A 149 7.31 -0.05 -17.80
C HIS A 149 7.81 1.39 -17.88
N ASP A 150 7.27 2.31 -17.10
CA ASP A 150 7.76 3.69 -16.98
C ASP A 150 9.19 3.73 -16.39
N GLN A 151 9.58 2.70 -15.64
CA GLN A 151 10.93 2.49 -15.12
C GLN A 151 11.81 1.58 -16.05
N ASN A 152 11.30 1.24 -17.22
CA ASN A 152 11.95 0.31 -18.18
C ASN A 152 12.18 -1.10 -17.61
N ILE A 153 11.25 -1.59 -16.76
CA ILE A 153 11.31 -2.91 -16.13
C ILE A 153 10.17 -3.78 -16.68
N PRO A 154 10.43 -4.75 -17.58
CA PRO A 154 9.47 -5.80 -17.90
C PRO A 154 9.41 -6.81 -16.76
N HIS A 155 8.19 -7.25 -16.39
CA HIS A 155 8.00 -8.25 -15.33
C HIS A 155 8.31 -9.68 -15.82
N GLY A 156 7.78 -10.06 -16.97
CA GLY A 156 8.01 -11.33 -17.63
C GLY A 156 7.33 -12.55 -16.99
N ALA A 157 6.68 -12.41 -15.85
CA ALA A 157 6.06 -13.52 -15.13
C ALA A 157 4.62 -13.21 -14.69
N ILE A 158 3.79 -12.74 -15.62
CA ILE A 158 2.37 -12.51 -15.40
C ILE A 158 1.57 -13.75 -15.80
N GLY A 159 0.86 -14.34 -14.84
CA GLY A 159 0.07 -15.54 -15.11
C GLY A 159 -0.82 -15.95 -13.94
N THR A 160 -1.63 -16.98 -14.17
CA THR A 160 -2.59 -17.47 -13.15
C THR A 160 -1.92 -18.01 -11.90
N GLY A 161 -0.66 -18.49 -12.02
CA GLY A 161 0.13 -18.98 -10.88
C GLY A 161 0.82 -17.87 -10.09
N SER A 162 1.16 -16.75 -10.74
CA SER A 162 1.88 -15.62 -10.12
C SER A 162 0.95 -14.53 -9.57
N CYS A 163 -0.29 -14.47 -10.00
CA CYS A 163 -1.29 -13.53 -9.49
C CYS A 163 -2.07 -14.17 -8.34
N TRP A 164 -2.07 -13.52 -7.18
CA TRP A 164 -2.66 -14.02 -5.94
C TRP A 164 -3.79 -13.14 -5.45
N ILE A 165 -4.85 -13.78 -4.92
CA ILE A 165 -6.04 -13.11 -4.41
C ILE A 165 -6.19 -13.47 -2.93
N THR A 166 -6.31 -12.45 -2.07
CA THR A 166 -6.61 -12.64 -0.65
C THR A 166 -8.09 -12.95 -0.45
N PRO A 167 -8.50 -13.45 0.75
CA PRO A 167 -9.91 -13.62 1.10
C PRO A 167 -10.75 -12.34 0.98
N THR A 168 -10.13 -11.18 1.10
CA THR A 168 -10.77 -9.85 0.93
C THR A 168 -10.82 -9.38 -0.52
N GLY A 169 -10.40 -10.21 -1.49
CA GLY A 169 -10.42 -9.86 -2.92
C GLY A 169 -9.22 -9.02 -3.40
N ARG A 170 -8.27 -8.69 -2.52
CA ARG A 170 -7.09 -7.92 -2.90
C ARG A 170 -6.14 -8.75 -3.74
N LEU A 171 -5.65 -8.15 -4.84
CA LEU A 171 -4.72 -8.76 -5.77
C LEU A 171 -3.26 -8.44 -5.41
N TRP A 172 -2.39 -9.44 -5.57
CA TRP A 172 -0.95 -9.32 -5.42
C TRP A 172 -0.24 -9.99 -6.59
N GLN A 173 0.77 -9.34 -7.15
CA GLN A 173 1.63 -9.93 -8.16
C GLN A 173 2.88 -10.50 -7.50
N LEU A 174 3.15 -11.76 -7.79
CA LEU A 174 4.33 -12.53 -7.38
C LEU A 174 5.18 -12.89 -8.59
N GLY A 175 6.23 -13.71 -8.41
CA GLY A 175 7.13 -14.09 -9.50
C GLY A 175 8.23 -13.06 -9.76
N TRP A 176 8.60 -12.31 -8.74
CA TRP A 176 9.61 -11.24 -8.82
C TRP A 176 11.02 -11.75 -9.08
N GLU A 177 11.30 -13.02 -8.80
CA GLU A 177 12.53 -13.71 -9.18
C GLU A 177 12.80 -13.71 -10.68
N TRP A 178 11.79 -13.37 -11.50
CA TRP A 178 11.87 -13.28 -12.96
C TRP A 178 11.90 -11.83 -13.47
N ALA A 179 11.50 -10.87 -12.66
CA ALA A 179 11.43 -9.44 -12.99
C ALA A 179 12.75 -8.70 -12.73
N LEU A 180 13.87 -9.33 -13.04
CA LEU A 180 15.20 -8.75 -12.83
C LEU A 180 15.75 -8.14 -14.13
N PRO A 181 16.56 -7.06 -14.05
CA PRO A 181 17.28 -6.55 -15.20
C PRO A 181 18.17 -7.66 -15.79
N GLU A 182 18.41 -7.60 -17.10
CA GLU A 182 19.14 -8.65 -17.84
C GLU A 182 20.47 -9.03 -17.20
N SER A 183 21.21 -8.03 -16.70
CA SER A 183 22.50 -8.22 -16.02
C SER A 183 22.39 -8.98 -14.68
N ALA A 184 21.21 -9.07 -14.09
CA ALA A 184 20.97 -9.69 -12.79
C ALA A 184 20.07 -10.93 -12.89
N ARG A 185 19.70 -11.38 -14.10
CA ARG A 185 18.89 -12.60 -14.30
C ARG A 185 19.74 -13.87 -14.23
N PRO A 186 19.20 -14.94 -13.63
CA PRO A 186 19.83 -16.25 -13.72
C PRO A 186 19.93 -16.70 -15.19
N PRO A 187 21.09 -17.15 -15.65
CA PRO A 187 21.20 -17.69 -16.99
C PRO A 187 20.30 -18.93 -17.15
N ALA A 188 19.54 -18.97 -18.22
CA ALA A 188 18.81 -20.15 -18.72
C ALA A 188 17.68 -20.75 -17.86
N ILE A 189 17.10 -20.02 -16.91
CA ILE A 189 15.91 -20.49 -16.18
C ILE A 189 14.70 -19.65 -16.55
N ALA A 190 13.78 -20.19 -17.35
CA ALA A 190 12.46 -19.62 -17.57
C ALA A 190 11.52 -20.00 -16.42
N PRO A 191 10.50 -19.17 -16.07
CA PRO A 191 9.45 -19.60 -15.17
C PRO A 191 8.76 -20.85 -15.74
N PRO A 192 8.30 -21.79 -14.88
CA PRO A 192 7.56 -22.95 -15.37
C PRO A 192 6.34 -22.50 -16.19
N GLU A 193 6.09 -23.16 -17.32
CA GLU A 193 4.92 -22.90 -18.16
C GLU A 193 3.61 -23.09 -17.37
N SER A 194 3.61 -23.97 -16.37
CA SER A 194 2.50 -24.10 -15.42
C SER A 194 2.27 -22.87 -14.53
N PHE A 195 3.25 -21.98 -14.44
CA PHE A 195 3.17 -20.78 -13.61
C PHE A 195 2.76 -19.55 -14.40
N VAL A 196 3.34 -19.38 -15.61
CA VAL A 196 3.02 -18.27 -16.54
C VAL A 196 2.90 -18.79 -17.97
N PRO A 197 2.02 -18.21 -18.81
CA PRO A 197 1.95 -18.55 -20.21
C PRO A 197 3.13 -17.93 -20.97
N TYR A 198 3.68 -18.67 -21.94
CA TYR A 198 4.74 -18.17 -22.79
C TYR A 198 4.16 -17.37 -23.96
N ALA A 199 4.65 -16.16 -24.12
CA ALA A 199 4.28 -15.36 -25.27
C ALA A 199 4.89 -15.94 -26.56
N PRO A 200 4.22 -15.81 -27.72
CA PRO A 200 4.65 -16.44 -28.97
C PRO A 200 6.06 -16.08 -29.45
N GLU A 201 6.56 -14.91 -29.07
CA GLU A 201 7.93 -14.46 -29.38
C GLU A 201 9.03 -15.14 -28.54
N TRP A 202 8.67 -15.93 -27.55
CA TRP A 202 9.63 -16.65 -26.70
C TRP A 202 9.97 -18.04 -27.28
N VAL A 203 10.54 -18.08 -28.43
CA VAL A 203 10.83 -19.36 -29.10
C VAL A 203 12.22 -19.90 -28.71
N ASP A 204 13.22 -19.02 -28.54
CA ASP A 204 14.61 -19.45 -28.40
C ASP A 204 15.34 -18.90 -27.16
N ALA A 205 14.85 -17.90 -26.50
CA ALA A 205 15.47 -17.32 -25.31
C ALA A 205 14.45 -16.61 -24.39
N TRP A 206 14.66 -16.74 -23.07
CA TRP A 206 13.93 -15.98 -22.06
C TRP A 206 14.39 -14.52 -22.08
N GLN A 207 13.70 -13.66 -22.82
CA GLN A 207 13.91 -12.22 -22.83
C GLN A 207 12.56 -11.49 -22.83
N PRO A 208 11.93 -11.31 -21.66
CA PRO A 208 10.66 -10.62 -21.58
C PRO A 208 10.82 -9.15 -21.99
N THR A 209 9.85 -8.68 -22.77
CA THR A 209 9.68 -7.28 -23.16
C THR A 209 8.39 -6.72 -22.56
N MET A 210 8.16 -5.42 -22.67
CA MET A 210 6.90 -4.82 -22.25
C MET A 210 5.69 -5.33 -23.07
N LEU A 211 5.90 -5.72 -24.31
CA LEU A 211 4.86 -6.33 -25.14
C LEU A 211 4.61 -7.79 -24.78
N THR A 212 5.62 -8.48 -24.25
CA THR A 212 5.46 -9.80 -23.64
C THR A 212 4.54 -9.72 -22.42
N ASP A 213 4.76 -8.74 -21.52
CA ASP A 213 3.89 -8.51 -20.36
C ASP A 213 2.45 -8.20 -20.78
N GLN A 214 2.25 -7.44 -21.85
CA GLN A 214 0.92 -7.15 -22.38
C GLN A 214 0.20 -8.42 -22.84
N TRP A 215 0.90 -9.29 -23.58
CA TRP A 215 0.35 -10.58 -24.01
C TRP A 215 0.00 -11.46 -22.81
N GLN A 216 0.90 -11.54 -21.82
CA GLN A 216 0.69 -12.32 -20.60
C GLN A 216 -0.50 -11.78 -19.77
N LEU A 217 -0.68 -10.46 -19.68
CA LEU A 217 -1.82 -9.85 -19.03
C LEU A 217 -3.13 -10.23 -19.74
N ALA A 218 -3.15 -10.22 -21.06
CA ALA A 218 -4.32 -10.64 -21.83
C ALA A 218 -4.58 -12.16 -21.71
N ALA A 219 -3.51 -12.98 -21.69
CA ALA A 219 -3.60 -14.41 -21.45
C ALA A 219 -4.13 -14.76 -20.05
N LEU A 220 -3.75 -13.98 -19.04
CA LEU A 220 -4.31 -14.08 -17.69
C LEU A 220 -5.81 -13.77 -17.68
N ALA A 221 -6.24 -12.70 -18.37
CA ALA A 221 -7.65 -12.34 -18.48
C ALA A 221 -8.46 -13.43 -19.23
N PHE A 222 -7.91 -13.94 -20.32
CA PHE A 222 -8.51 -15.05 -21.07
C PHE A 222 -8.69 -16.29 -20.17
N ALA A 223 -7.65 -16.68 -19.43
CA ALA A 223 -7.69 -17.84 -18.55
C ALA A 223 -8.69 -17.67 -17.39
N MET A 224 -8.83 -16.46 -16.83
CA MET A 224 -9.85 -16.18 -15.81
C MET A 224 -11.28 -16.36 -16.35
N MET A 225 -11.53 -15.87 -17.54
CA MET A 225 -12.84 -15.92 -18.17
C MET A 225 -13.21 -17.33 -18.66
N THR A 226 -12.25 -18.09 -19.17
CA THR A 226 -12.53 -19.41 -19.81
C THR A 226 -12.22 -20.60 -18.90
N GLY A 227 -11.40 -20.42 -17.90
CA GLY A 227 -10.80 -21.51 -17.11
C GLY A 227 -9.60 -22.18 -17.78
N GLU A 228 -9.30 -21.81 -19.02
CA GLU A 228 -8.25 -22.41 -19.84
C GLU A 228 -7.24 -21.35 -20.31
N ARG A 229 -5.99 -21.75 -20.48
CA ARG A 229 -4.95 -20.85 -21.02
C ARG A 229 -5.10 -20.74 -22.53
N PRO A 230 -4.75 -19.59 -23.12
CA PRO A 230 -4.65 -19.51 -24.58
C PRO A 230 -3.60 -20.50 -25.10
N PRO A 231 -3.81 -21.15 -26.25
CA PRO A 231 -2.86 -22.08 -26.83
C PRO A 231 -1.55 -21.37 -27.21
N ASN A 232 -0.41 -22.05 -27.02
CA ASN A 232 0.92 -21.47 -27.31
C ASN A 232 1.26 -21.45 -28.82
N ASN A 233 0.77 -22.44 -29.58
CA ASN A 233 1.20 -22.68 -30.98
C ASN A 233 0.23 -22.16 -32.03
N GLU A 234 -0.96 -21.74 -31.65
CA GLU A 234 -2.00 -21.24 -32.55
C GLU A 234 -2.69 -20.02 -31.95
N ALA A 235 -3.39 -19.25 -32.79
CA ALA A 235 -4.16 -18.10 -32.29
C ALA A 235 -5.31 -18.60 -31.40
N PRO A 236 -5.51 -18.02 -30.20
CA PRO A 236 -6.64 -18.38 -29.39
C PRO A 236 -7.96 -18.04 -30.10
N PRO A 237 -9.05 -18.77 -29.82
CA PRO A 237 -10.36 -18.41 -30.33
C PRO A 237 -10.76 -17.04 -29.80
N PRO A 238 -11.47 -16.19 -30.59
CA PRO A 238 -11.94 -14.90 -30.12
C PRO A 238 -12.72 -15.02 -28.81
N LEU A 239 -12.39 -14.21 -27.82
CA LEU A 239 -12.97 -14.29 -26.47
C LEU A 239 -14.50 -14.16 -26.50
N ALA A 240 -15.06 -13.33 -27.38
CA ALA A 240 -16.51 -13.17 -27.54
C ALA A 240 -17.23 -14.45 -28.03
N LEU A 241 -16.52 -15.39 -28.67
CA LEU A 241 -17.09 -16.67 -29.10
C LEU A 241 -17.14 -17.69 -27.95
N VAL A 242 -16.10 -17.72 -27.10
CA VAL A 242 -16.01 -18.66 -25.98
C VAL A 242 -16.71 -18.12 -24.73
N ARG A 243 -16.87 -16.80 -24.62
CA ARG A 243 -17.56 -16.09 -23.53
C ARG A 243 -18.47 -14.99 -24.08
N PRO A 244 -19.67 -15.37 -24.57
CA PRO A 244 -20.63 -14.41 -25.13
C PRO A 244 -21.13 -13.36 -24.12
N ASP A 245 -20.97 -13.59 -22.82
CA ASP A 245 -21.27 -12.66 -21.72
C ASP A 245 -20.20 -11.56 -21.57
N CYS A 246 -19.03 -11.71 -22.17
CA CYS A 246 -18.02 -10.67 -22.21
C CYS A 246 -18.43 -9.58 -23.23
N PRO A 247 -18.46 -8.29 -22.84
CA PRO A 247 -18.80 -7.21 -23.77
C PRO A 247 -17.88 -7.24 -25.01
N ALA A 248 -18.45 -7.25 -26.20
CA ALA A 248 -17.71 -7.45 -27.45
C ALA A 248 -16.54 -6.46 -27.65
N LYS A 249 -16.68 -5.21 -27.20
CA LYS A 249 -15.59 -4.21 -27.24
C LYS A 249 -14.45 -4.54 -26.27
N VAL A 250 -14.74 -5.11 -25.11
CA VAL A 250 -13.73 -5.57 -24.14
C VAL A 250 -13.02 -6.79 -24.70
N ALA A 251 -13.76 -7.78 -25.23
CA ALA A 251 -13.20 -8.96 -25.88
C ALA A 251 -12.21 -8.59 -27.00
N ALA A 252 -12.60 -7.67 -27.89
CA ALA A 252 -11.75 -7.22 -29.00
C ALA A 252 -10.42 -6.56 -28.53
N ILE A 253 -10.43 -5.88 -27.38
CA ILE A 253 -9.19 -5.30 -26.80
C ILE A 253 -8.27 -6.41 -26.29
N ILE A 254 -8.82 -7.44 -25.64
CA ILE A 254 -8.07 -8.61 -25.14
C ILE A 254 -7.55 -9.43 -26.32
N ASP A 255 -8.37 -9.73 -27.31
CA ASP A 255 -7.99 -10.49 -28.50
C ASP A 255 -6.86 -9.81 -29.25
N ARG A 256 -6.90 -8.48 -29.40
CA ARG A 256 -5.80 -7.71 -29.98
C ARG A 256 -4.49 -7.85 -29.18
N ALA A 257 -4.55 -7.80 -27.85
CA ALA A 257 -3.37 -7.97 -27.01
C ALA A 257 -2.80 -9.41 -27.07
N LEU A 258 -3.62 -10.40 -27.44
CA LEU A 258 -3.23 -11.79 -27.68
C LEU A 258 -2.67 -12.06 -29.10
N SER A 259 -2.55 -11.04 -29.96
CA SER A 259 -1.97 -11.20 -31.29
C SER A 259 -0.58 -11.84 -31.22
N ARG A 260 -0.30 -12.76 -32.15
CA ARG A 260 0.99 -13.47 -32.19
C ARG A 260 2.14 -12.53 -32.51
N ASP A 261 1.94 -11.65 -33.49
CA ASP A 261 2.92 -10.60 -33.79
C ASP A 261 2.81 -9.49 -32.75
N PRO A 262 3.88 -9.17 -32.02
CA PRO A 262 3.90 -8.05 -31.09
C PRO A 262 3.53 -6.70 -31.74
N ALA A 263 3.78 -6.52 -33.04
CA ALA A 263 3.47 -5.29 -33.78
C ALA A 263 1.96 -5.06 -33.95
N ASP A 264 1.15 -6.12 -33.94
CA ASP A 264 -0.31 -6.04 -34.05
C ASP A 264 -0.99 -5.74 -32.71
N ARG A 265 -0.28 -5.85 -31.60
CA ARG A 265 -0.79 -5.58 -30.25
C ARG A 265 -1.05 -4.07 -30.04
N HIS A 266 -1.48 -3.69 -28.86
CA HIS A 266 -1.49 -2.27 -28.45
C HIS A 266 -0.03 -1.79 -28.30
N ALA A 267 0.24 -0.53 -28.62
CA ALA A 267 1.59 0.01 -28.55
C ALA A 267 2.22 -0.10 -27.14
N THR A 268 1.39 0.01 -26.10
CA THR A 268 1.79 -0.15 -24.69
C THR A 268 0.63 -0.72 -23.87
N VAL A 269 0.93 -1.24 -22.66
CA VAL A 269 -0.11 -1.62 -21.68
C VAL A 269 -0.97 -0.40 -21.29
N ALA A 270 -0.38 0.79 -21.15
CA ALA A 270 -1.13 2.02 -20.88
C ALA A 270 -2.16 2.32 -22.00
N THR A 271 -1.81 2.08 -23.25
CA THR A 271 -2.74 2.26 -24.39
C THR A 271 -3.87 1.24 -24.35
N MET A 272 -3.57 -0.01 -23.98
CA MET A 272 -4.57 -1.07 -23.77
C MET A 272 -5.54 -0.69 -22.64
N LEU A 273 -5.04 -0.24 -21.49
CA LEU A 273 -5.87 0.17 -20.35
C LEU A 273 -6.78 1.36 -20.71
N ARG A 274 -6.24 2.40 -21.36
CA ARG A 274 -7.07 3.52 -21.85
C ARG A 274 -8.17 3.08 -22.83
N ALA A 275 -7.92 2.04 -23.63
CA ALA A 275 -8.97 1.48 -24.49
C ALA A 275 -10.05 0.78 -23.67
N LEU A 276 -9.69 0.04 -22.62
CA LEU A 276 -10.63 -0.58 -21.69
C LEU A 276 -11.44 0.47 -20.91
N GLU A 277 -10.80 1.52 -20.40
CA GLU A 277 -11.46 2.62 -19.67
C GLU A 277 -12.48 3.36 -20.51
N ARG A 278 -12.18 3.63 -21.79
CA ARG A 278 -13.15 4.25 -22.73
C ARG A 278 -14.39 3.40 -22.94
N VAL A 279 -14.30 2.11 -22.75
CA VAL A 279 -15.44 1.18 -22.86
C VAL A 279 -16.16 1.04 -21.52
N ALA A 280 -15.47 1.28 -20.40
CA ALA A 280 -15.96 1.10 -19.03
C ALA A 280 -16.26 2.42 -18.28
N SER A 281 -15.93 3.60 -18.88
CA SER A 281 -16.11 4.98 -18.34
C SER A 281 -15.68 5.25 -16.90
N VAL A 282 -14.50 5.89 -16.66
CA VAL A 282 -14.15 6.91 -15.63
C VAL A 282 -12.64 7.34 -15.69
N ARG A 283 -12.32 8.60 -15.36
CA ARG A 283 -11.01 9.29 -15.53
C ARG A 283 -10.30 9.68 -14.23
N THR A 284 -8.97 9.98 -14.29
CA THR A 284 -8.14 10.61 -13.20
C THR A 284 -6.92 11.40 -13.72
N SER A 285 -6.45 12.43 -12.98
CA SER A 285 -5.32 13.35 -13.30
C SER A 285 -4.32 13.56 -12.13
N VAL A 286 -3.11 14.16 -12.39
CA VAL A 286 -1.89 14.19 -11.54
C VAL A 286 -1.17 15.56 -11.51
N ILE A 287 -0.49 15.98 -10.41
CA ILE A 287 0.57 17.06 -10.32
C ILE A 287 1.40 17.08 -8.98
N GLY A 288 2.55 17.52 -8.94
CA GLY A 288 3.87 17.91 -8.51
C GLY A 288 4.27 18.52 -7.12
N ILE A 289 5.58 18.68 -6.76
CA ILE A 289 6.21 18.78 -5.40
C ILE A 289 7.08 20.04 -5.18
N GLU A 290 7.22 20.54 -3.91
CA GLU A 290 8.35 21.41 -3.49
C GLU A 290 8.69 21.48 -1.96
N ARG A 291 9.82 22.15 -1.56
CA ARG A 291 10.63 21.98 -0.33
C ARG A 291 10.59 23.15 0.67
N VAL A 292 10.95 22.94 1.97
CA VAL A 292 11.01 23.92 3.07
C VAL A 292 12.32 23.89 3.92
N ALA A 293 12.70 25.03 4.54
CA ALA A 293 14.01 25.37 5.17
C ALA A 293 13.98 25.51 6.74
N PRO A 294 15.11 25.77 7.46
CA PRO A 294 15.44 25.20 8.79
C PRO A 294 15.60 26.19 9.97
N THR A 295 15.37 25.73 11.22
CA THR A 295 16.02 26.23 12.46
C THR A 295 15.74 25.35 13.69
N ALA A 296 16.76 24.65 14.21
CA ALA A 296 16.95 24.19 15.61
C ALA A 296 18.24 23.36 15.72
N ARG A 297 19.39 23.97 15.40
CA ARG A 297 20.65 23.28 15.12
C ARG A 297 21.34 22.56 16.27
N ARG A 298 21.35 23.06 17.53
CA ARG A 298 22.23 22.49 18.57
C ARG A 298 21.74 21.19 19.25
N ALA A 299 20.43 21.04 19.48
CA ALA A 299 19.88 19.81 20.05
C ALA A 299 19.82 18.70 18.99
N ALA A 300 19.60 19.06 17.72
CA ALA A 300 19.60 18.17 16.58
C ALA A 300 20.98 17.52 16.36
N ASP A 301 22.07 18.28 16.51
CA ASP A 301 23.44 17.78 16.31
C ASP A 301 23.80 16.66 17.32
N GLN A 302 23.36 16.78 18.58
CA GLN A 302 23.58 15.74 19.60
C GLN A 302 22.74 14.49 19.38
N GLU A 303 21.50 14.65 18.96
CA GLU A 303 20.61 13.54 18.63
C GLU A 303 21.11 12.79 17.39
N GLU A 304 21.57 13.51 16.37
CA GLU A 304 22.17 12.92 15.16
C GLU A 304 23.41 12.07 15.50
N VAL A 305 24.32 12.57 16.32
CA VAL A 305 25.52 11.83 16.71
C VAL A 305 25.17 10.54 17.45
N ARG A 306 24.20 10.60 18.37
CA ARG A 306 23.72 9.40 19.09
C ARG A 306 23.03 8.42 18.15
N LEU A 307 22.22 8.92 17.22
CA LEU A 307 21.53 8.10 16.25
C LEU A 307 22.52 7.37 15.33
N ARG A 308 23.52 8.09 14.78
CA ARG A 308 24.59 7.49 13.99
C ARG A 308 25.36 6.40 14.74
N TRP A 309 25.58 6.59 16.05
CA TRP A 309 26.21 5.58 16.89
C TRP A 309 25.33 4.34 17.08
N ALA A 310 24.04 4.54 17.40
CA ALA A 310 23.11 3.45 17.68
C ALA A 310 22.74 2.65 16.42
N THR A 311 22.64 3.30 15.26
CA THR A 311 22.33 2.64 13.98
C THR A 311 23.51 1.91 13.36
N GLY A 312 24.75 2.29 13.73
CA GLY A 312 25.98 1.61 13.29
C GLY A 312 26.09 1.49 11.78
N ASP A 313 26.36 0.27 11.30
CA ASP A 313 26.52 -0.05 9.87
C ASP A 313 25.19 -0.42 9.17
N ASP A 314 24.05 -0.37 9.88
CA ASP A 314 22.75 -0.74 9.32
C ASP A 314 22.10 0.41 8.54
N TYR A 315 22.29 1.67 9.02
CA TYR A 315 21.68 2.86 8.42
C TYR A 315 22.65 4.05 8.34
N GLU A 316 22.65 4.72 7.19
CA GLU A 316 23.30 6.03 7.02
C GLU A 316 22.29 7.15 7.31
N VAL A 317 22.55 7.98 8.32
CA VAL A 317 21.69 9.14 8.66
C VAL A 317 21.94 10.28 7.69
N LEU A 318 20.94 10.68 6.92
CA LEU A 318 21.04 11.67 5.84
C LEU A 318 20.56 13.06 6.26
N ALA A 319 19.34 13.17 6.80
CA ALA A 319 18.74 14.45 7.15
C ALA A 319 17.63 14.28 8.19
N ARG A 320 17.40 15.33 9.00
CA ARG A 320 16.23 15.42 9.86
C ARG A 320 15.03 15.93 9.05
N LEU A 321 13.91 15.19 9.05
CA LEU A 321 12.68 15.56 8.35
C LEU A 321 11.73 16.37 9.24
N GLY A 322 11.70 16.08 10.55
CA GLY A 322 10.83 16.77 11.48
C GLY A 322 11.12 16.44 12.94
N ALA A 323 10.46 17.18 13.84
CA ALA A 323 10.45 16.92 15.26
C ALA A 323 9.05 17.15 15.82
N GLY A 324 8.60 16.25 16.68
CA GLY A 324 7.33 16.33 17.39
C GLY A 324 7.51 16.17 18.90
N THR A 325 6.41 16.16 19.62
CA THR A 325 6.39 16.06 21.10
C THR A 325 7.04 14.78 21.63
N PHE A 326 6.92 13.68 20.90
CA PHE A 326 7.36 12.35 21.34
C PHE A 326 8.65 11.87 20.66
N GLY A 327 9.14 12.58 19.64
CA GLY A 327 10.32 12.14 18.91
C GLY A 327 10.65 12.98 17.69
N SER A 328 11.66 12.53 16.96
CA SER A 328 12.12 13.13 15.72
C SER A 328 11.99 12.14 14.57
N VAL A 329 11.85 12.65 13.35
CA VAL A 329 11.83 11.85 12.13
C VAL A 329 13.04 12.19 11.29
N TRP A 330 13.76 11.17 10.87
CA TRP A 330 14.99 11.26 10.08
C TRP A 330 14.85 10.56 8.75
N ARG A 331 15.43 11.12 7.72
CA ARG A 331 15.71 10.45 6.44
C ARG A 331 16.99 9.67 6.61
N VAL A 332 16.92 8.37 6.43
CA VAL A 332 18.08 7.49 6.54
C VAL A 332 18.14 6.58 5.32
N ARG A 333 19.35 6.12 4.99
CA ARG A 333 19.55 5.09 3.97
C ARG A 333 19.74 3.74 4.66
N ASP A 334 18.86 2.80 4.38
CA ASP A 334 19.00 1.39 4.69
C ASP A 334 20.12 0.80 3.82
N LEU A 335 21.25 0.48 4.43
CA LEU A 335 22.44 0.02 3.71
C LEU A 335 22.29 -1.41 3.18
N SER A 336 21.43 -2.22 3.79
CA SER A 336 21.17 -3.60 3.36
C SER A 336 20.39 -3.67 2.07
N LEU A 337 19.38 -2.80 1.91
CA LEU A 337 18.50 -2.73 0.75
C LEU A 337 18.81 -1.54 -0.18
N GLU A 338 19.80 -0.72 0.17
CA GLU A 338 20.25 0.46 -0.59
C GLU A 338 19.12 1.45 -0.92
N ARG A 339 18.15 1.59 -0.02
CA ARG A 339 16.98 2.47 -0.18
C ARG A 339 16.93 3.53 0.91
N GLU A 340 16.25 4.63 0.63
CA GLU A 340 15.96 5.65 1.63
C GLU A 340 14.63 5.37 2.32
N VAL A 341 14.62 5.54 3.64
CA VAL A 341 13.46 5.31 4.51
C VAL A 341 13.32 6.44 5.51
N ALA A 342 12.14 6.62 6.07
CA ALA A 342 11.94 7.47 7.22
C ALA A 342 12.18 6.67 8.50
N MET A 343 12.91 7.24 9.45
CA MET A 343 13.18 6.67 10.77
C MET A 343 12.62 7.59 11.84
N LYS A 344 11.61 7.12 12.57
CA LYS A 344 11.06 7.84 13.73
C LYS A 344 11.78 7.37 14.98
N VAL A 345 12.37 8.33 15.69
CA VAL A 345 13.21 8.11 16.87
C VAL A 345 12.52 8.67 18.11
N LEU A 346 12.43 7.89 19.18
CA LEU A 346 11.87 8.36 20.45
C LEU A 346 12.79 9.42 21.08
N HIS A 347 12.20 10.51 21.53
CA HIS A 347 12.97 11.63 22.09
C HIS A 347 13.79 11.20 23.33
N PRO A 348 15.07 11.55 23.43
CA PRO A 348 15.93 11.13 24.54
C PRO A 348 15.40 11.48 25.93
N SER A 349 14.66 12.59 26.07
CA SER A 349 14.06 13.02 27.35
C SER A 349 12.95 12.10 27.88
N VAL A 350 12.44 11.21 27.04
CA VAL A 350 11.41 10.22 27.42
C VAL A 350 11.87 8.78 27.19
N ALA A 351 13.09 8.59 26.70
CA ALA A 351 13.65 7.27 26.43
C ALA A 351 13.92 6.45 27.71
N ASP A 352 14.10 7.11 28.84
CA ASP A 352 14.26 6.49 30.18
C ASP A 352 12.90 6.13 30.83
N ASP A 353 11.77 6.53 30.24
CA ASP A 353 10.43 6.14 30.69
C ASP A 353 9.99 4.85 29.97
N ASP A 354 10.05 3.72 30.67
CA ASP A 354 9.61 2.42 30.16
C ASP A 354 8.16 2.46 29.62
N ALA A 355 7.29 3.29 30.21
CA ALA A 355 5.92 3.45 29.72
C ALA A 355 5.88 4.21 28.37
N ALA A 356 6.77 5.19 28.16
CA ALA A 356 6.89 5.88 26.87
C ALA A 356 7.43 4.96 25.78
N VAL A 357 8.48 4.18 26.09
CA VAL A 357 9.03 3.15 25.17
C VAL A 357 7.97 2.11 24.81
N ALA A 358 7.20 1.64 25.81
CA ALA A 358 6.11 0.67 25.59
C ALA A 358 4.99 1.25 24.73
N ARG A 359 4.61 2.53 24.90
CA ARG A 359 3.63 3.23 24.07
C ARG A 359 4.14 3.35 22.63
N PHE A 360 5.37 3.84 22.43
CA PHE A 360 6.01 4.01 21.13
C PHE A 360 6.12 2.67 20.37
N ARG A 361 6.50 1.60 21.06
CA ARG A 361 6.50 0.24 20.50
C ARG A 361 5.11 -0.24 20.13
N ARG A 362 4.10 0.09 20.95
CA ARG A 362 2.70 -0.29 20.68
C ARG A 362 2.16 0.43 19.45
N GLU A 363 2.47 1.71 19.27
CA GLU A 363 2.17 2.48 18.05
C GLU A 363 2.73 1.79 16.82
N ALA A 364 4.06 1.54 16.80
CA ALA A 364 4.71 0.83 15.71
C ALA A 364 4.07 -0.54 15.44
N LYS A 365 3.75 -1.31 16.51
CA LYS A 365 3.12 -2.62 16.40
C LYS A 365 1.75 -2.58 15.75
N LEU A 366 0.89 -1.63 16.10
CA LEU A 366 -0.46 -1.54 15.58
C LEU A 366 -0.45 -1.03 14.13
N ALA A 367 0.33 0.01 13.82
CA ALA A 367 0.53 0.47 12.45
C ALA A 367 1.11 -0.65 11.55
N ALA A 368 2.04 -1.45 12.10
CA ALA A 368 2.64 -2.56 11.37
C ALA A 368 1.67 -3.72 11.05
N GLN A 369 0.63 -3.90 11.85
CA GLN A 369 -0.42 -4.91 11.59
C GLN A 369 -1.39 -4.48 10.49
N LEU A 370 -1.53 -3.16 10.26
CA LEU A 370 -2.40 -2.62 9.23
C LEU A 370 -1.73 -2.69 7.86
N ALA A 371 -2.22 -3.61 7.05
CA ALA A 371 -1.69 -3.86 5.72
C ALA A 371 -2.56 -3.20 4.66
N HIS A 372 -2.41 -1.89 4.44
CA HIS A 372 -3.25 -1.14 3.50
C HIS A 372 -2.43 -0.20 2.61
N PRO A 373 -2.78 -0.02 1.30
CA PRO A 373 -2.03 0.86 0.39
C PRO A 373 -1.99 2.32 0.84
N ALA A 374 -3.03 2.80 1.51
CA ALA A 374 -3.10 4.15 2.04
C ALA A 374 -2.69 4.24 3.53
N ILE A 375 -1.91 3.27 4.03
CA ILE A 375 -1.25 3.32 5.34
C ILE A 375 0.25 3.17 5.12
N VAL A 376 1.04 4.04 5.76
CA VAL A 376 2.51 3.98 5.69
C VAL A 376 3.01 2.68 6.32
N PRO A 377 3.71 1.80 5.57
CA PRO A 377 4.23 0.56 6.11
C PRO A 377 5.39 0.80 7.06
N ILE A 378 5.34 0.21 8.25
CA ILE A 378 6.47 0.12 9.18
C ILE A 378 7.37 -1.01 8.70
N TYR A 379 8.67 -0.76 8.57
CA TYR A 379 9.64 -1.75 8.10
C TYR A 379 10.24 -2.53 9.26
N ASP A 380 10.83 -1.83 10.21
CA ASP A 380 11.52 -2.45 11.34
C ASP A 380 11.36 -1.64 12.61
N TRP A 381 11.57 -2.28 13.76
CA TRP A 381 11.60 -1.69 15.10
C TRP A 381 12.87 -2.15 15.81
N GLU A 382 13.57 -1.22 16.39
CA GLU A 382 14.77 -1.54 17.18
C GLU A 382 14.88 -0.63 18.42
N SER A 383 15.60 -1.16 19.42
CA SER A 383 16.03 -0.41 20.60
C SER A 383 17.45 -0.83 20.93
N ARG A 384 18.41 0.10 20.79
CA ARG A 384 19.84 -0.14 20.97
C ARG A 384 20.45 1.08 21.65
N ASP A 385 21.33 0.85 22.63
CA ASP A 385 22.08 1.89 23.35
C ASP A 385 21.21 3.01 23.95
N GLY A 386 20.03 2.65 24.46
CA GLY A 386 19.07 3.59 25.05
C GLY A 386 18.31 4.45 24.03
N ILE A 387 18.41 4.14 22.74
CA ILE A 387 17.65 4.77 21.68
C ILE A 387 16.67 3.76 21.09
N SER A 388 15.40 4.17 20.99
CA SER A 388 14.36 3.35 20.34
C SER A 388 13.89 4.04 19.07
N TRP A 389 13.79 3.29 17.98
CA TRP A 389 13.29 3.78 16.70
C TRP A 389 12.49 2.73 15.94
N TYR A 390 11.75 3.20 14.97
CA TYR A 390 11.23 2.34 13.92
C TYR A 390 11.45 2.99 12.55
N THR A 391 11.61 2.15 11.52
CA THR A 391 11.73 2.59 10.15
C THR A 391 10.42 2.37 9.40
N MET A 392 10.13 3.25 8.46
CA MET A 392 8.91 3.24 7.66
C MET A 392 9.17 3.77 6.25
N GLU A 393 8.21 3.62 5.35
CA GLU A 393 8.30 4.18 4.00
C GLU A 393 8.51 5.69 4.06
N LEU A 394 9.44 6.20 3.25
CA LEU A 394 9.67 7.62 3.08
C LEU A 394 8.61 8.21 2.15
N ALA A 395 7.81 9.13 2.65
CA ALA A 395 6.84 9.89 1.85
C ALA A 395 7.50 11.16 1.31
N GLU A 396 7.84 11.15 0.03
CA GLU A 396 8.61 12.23 -0.60
C GLU A 396 7.77 13.48 -0.91
N GLY A 397 6.44 13.36 -1.03
CA GLY A 397 5.51 14.46 -1.30
C GLY A 397 5.21 15.36 -0.10
N GLY A 398 5.70 15.01 1.09
CA GLY A 398 5.40 15.73 2.32
C GLY A 398 4.03 15.31 2.90
N SER A 399 3.30 16.26 3.49
CA SER A 399 1.98 16.03 4.08
C SER A 399 0.89 16.88 3.42
N VAL A 400 -0.38 16.58 3.68
CA VAL A 400 -1.52 17.41 3.24
C VAL A 400 -1.42 18.82 3.82
N ALA A 401 -0.91 18.98 5.06
CA ALA A 401 -0.62 20.29 5.62
C ALA A 401 0.38 21.07 4.76
N SER A 402 1.46 20.42 4.35
CA SER A 402 2.47 21.04 3.48
C SER A 402 1.97 21.29 2.06
N LEU A 403 1.10 20.43 1.52
CA LEU A 403 0.44 20.62 0.23
C LEU A 403 -0.39 21.90 0.21
N VAL A 404 -1.31 22.04 1.19
CA VAL A 404 -2.18 23.21 1.30
C VAL A 404 -1.38 24.49 1.57
N THR A 405 -0.32 24.41 2.38
CA THR A 405 0.56 25.56 2.64
C THR A 405 1.27 26.05 1.37
N ARG A 406 1.69 25.12 0.50
CA ARG A 406 2.42 25.46 -0.74
C ARG A 406 1.50 25.91 -1.88
N ASN A 407 0.42 25.16 -2.07
CA ASN A 407 -0.42 25.27 -3.27
C ASN A 407 -1.76 25.96 -3.00
N GLY A 408 -2.11 26.25 -1.73
CA GLY A 408 -3.43 26.75 -1.34
C GLY A 408 -4.50 25.67 -1.37
N ALA A 409 -5.75 26.10 -1.47
CA ALA A 409 -6.92 25.23 -1.57
C ALA A 409 -6.84 24.32 -2.81
N GLN A 410 -7.30 23.08 -2.66
CA GLN A 410 -7.29 22.08 -3.74
C GLN A 410 -8.72 21.80 -4.20
N PRO A 411 -8.98 21.65 -5.52
CA PRO A 411 -10.29 21.26 -6.03
C PRO A 411 -10.74 19.88 -5.54
N ALA A 412 -12.04 19.70 -5.27
CA ALA A 412 -12.58 18.42 -4.79
C ALA A 412 -12.29 17.25 -5.76
N VAL A 413 -12.31 17.51 -7.06
CA VAL A 413 -12.04 16.49 -8.09
C VAL A 413 -10.59 16.00 -8.07
N ASP A 414 -9.64 16.86 -7.69
CA ASP A 414 -8.21 16.53 -7.68
C ASP A 414 -7.85 15.67 -6.46
N ILE A 415 -8.62 15.76 -5.38
CA ILE A 415 -8.41 14.96 -4.15
C ILE A 415 -9.36 13.77 -4.04
N ALA A 416 -10.21 13.54 -5.03
CA ALA A 416 -11.27 12.52 -4.96
C ALA A 416 -10.72 11.12 -4.67
N THR A 417 -9.75 10.65 -5.45
CA THR A 417 -9.12 9.34 -5.31
C THR A 417 -8.32 9.20 -4.02
N GLN A 418 -7.72 10.30 -3.56
CA GLN A 418 -6.93 10.37 -2.33
C GLN A 418 -7.84 10.21 -1.11
N VAL A 419 -8.96 10.91 -1.07
CA VAL A 419 -9.98 10.78 0.00
C VAL A 419 -10.55 9.36 0.02
N ASP A 420 -10.86 8.77 -1.14
CA ASP A 420 -11.27 7.37 -1.25
C ASP A 420 -10.27 6.40 -0.63
N GLY A 421 -8.99 6.59 -0.93
CA GLY A 421 -7.92 5.77 -0.35
C GLY A 421 -7.85 5.87 1.17
N ILE A 422 -8.05 7.07 1.73
CA ILE A 422 -8.07 7.29 3.19
C ILE A 422 -9.31 6.65 3.82
N LEU A 423 -10.49 6.79 3.22
CA LEU A 423 -11.72 6.15 3.70
C LEU A 423 -11.60 4.62 3.70
N ASP A 424 -11.01 4.04 2.66
CA ASP A 424 -10.72 2.60 2.59
C ASP A 424 -9.74 2.15 3.68
N ALA A 425 -8.72 2.97 3.98
CA ALA A 425 -7.76 2.72 5.05
C ALA A 425 -8.40 2.78 6.45
N LEU A 426 -9.29 3.75 6.67
CA LEU A 426 -10.03 3.87 7.93
C LEU A 426 -11.01 2.71 8.11
N ASP A 427 -11.71 2.30 7.06
CA ASP A 427 -12.59 1.13 7.10
C ASP A 427 -11.82 -0.14 7.50
N ALA A 428 -10.67 -0.38 6.86
CA ALA A 428 -9.79 -1.50 7.18
C ALA A 428 -9.26 -1.47 8.62
N ALA A 429 -8.91 -0.29 9.15
CA ALA A 429 -8.44 -0.13 10.52
C ALA A 429 -9.57 -0.33 11.54
N HIS A 430 -10.71 0.28 11.31
CA HIS A 430 -11.90 0.18 12.16
C HIS A 430 -12.45 -1.25 12.20
N GLY A 431 -12.42 -1.97 11.06
CA GLY A 431 -12.83 -3.37 10.96
C GLY A 431 -12.04 -4.32 11.86
N VAL A 432 -10.82 -3.97 12.23
CA VAL A 432 -9.99 -4.72 13.20
C VAL A 432 -9.93 -4.05 14.59
N GLY A 433 -10.81 -3.07 14.84
CA GLY A 433 -10.93 -2.39 16.13
C GLY A 433 -9.85 -1.34 16.42
N ILE A 434 -9.13 -0.88 15.39
CA ILE A 434 -8.09 0.15 15.52
C ILE A 434 -8.68 1.49 15.09
N VAL A 435 -8.68 2.49 16.00
CA VAL A 435 -9.07 3.87 15.74
C VAL A 435 -7.82 4.74 15.74
N HIS A 436 -7.68 5.65 14.79
CA HIS A 436 -6.47 6.47 14.59
C HIS A 436 -6.29 7.52 15.71
N ARG A 437 -7.31 8.26 16.05
CA ARG A 437 -7.41 9.25 17.16
C ARG A 437 -6.50 10.49 17.08
N ASP A 438 -5.54 10.54 16.19
CA ASP A 438 -4.69 11.73 15.94
C ASP A 438 -4.64 12.05 14.44
N LEU A 439 -5.80 11.96 13.78
CA LEU A 439 -5.90 12.26 12.36
C LEU A 439 -5.89 13.79 12.17
N LYS A 440 -4.90 14.26 11.39
CA LYS A 440 -4.69 15.69 11.08
C LYS A 440 -3.89 15.81 9.79
N PRO A 441 -3.86 16.97 9.14
CA PRO A 441 -3.18 17.13 7.84
C PRO A 441 -1.69 16.77 7.83
N GLU A 442 -0.99 16.87 8.97
CA GLU A 442 0.40 16.48 9.13
C GLU A 442 0.58 14.95 9.10
N ASN A 443 -0.43 14.19 9.55
CA ASN A 443 -0.42 12.73 9.63
C ASN A 443 -1.03 12.07 8.38
N VAL A 444 -1.40 12.85 7.38
CA VAL A 444 -1.75 12.38 6.03
C VAL A 444 -0.59 12.72 5.11
N LEU A 445 0.28 11.75 4.87
CA LEU A 445 1.48 11.91 4.06
C LEU A 445 1.17 11.65 2.58
N ILE A 446 2.00 12.19 1.70
CA ILE A 446 1.88 12.06 0.25
C ILE A 446 3.09 11.29 -0.26
N ASP A 447 2.87 10.15 -0.89
CA ASP A 447 3.95 9.35 -1.45
C ASP A 447 4.44 9.92 -2.81
N ARG A 448 5.49 9.33 -3.38
CA ARG A 448 6.05 9.74 -4.69
C ARG A 448 5.08 9.59 -5.86
N ASN A 449 3.98 8.83 -5.68
CA ASN A 449 2.92 8.64 -6.67
C ASN A 449 1.69 9.51 -6.35
N GLU A 450 1.87 10.57 -5.54
CA GLU A 450 0.84 11.53 -5.12
C GLU A 450 -0.35 10.90 -4.35
N ARG A 451 -0.21 9.67 -3.87
CA ARG A 451 -1.25 9.02 -3.07
C ARG A 451 -1.15 9.44 -1.61
N TRP A 452 -2.29 9.70 -1.01
CA TRP A 452 -2.36 9.99 0.42
C TRP A 452 -2.23 8.72 1.25
N ARG A 453 -1.47 8.83 2.36
CA ARG A 453 -1.19 7.72 3.27
C ARG A 453 -1.27 8.15 4.72
N LEU A 454 -1.97 7.37 5.53
CA LEU A 454 -2.04 7.56 6.98
C LEU A 454 -0.74 7.12 7.66
N THR A 455 -0.28 7.94 8.61
CA THR A 455 0.84 7.63 9.49
C THR A 455 0.49 8.00 10.93
N ASP A 456 1.30 7.59 11.90
CA ASP A 456 1.20 7.99 13.30
C ASP A 456 -0.18 7.67 13.92
N PHE A 457 -0.57 6.39 13.91
CA PHE A 457 -1.78 5.92 14.60
C PHE A 457 -1.67 6.25 16.09
N GLY A 458 -2.43 7.26 16.55
CA GLY A 458 -2.35 7.91 17.86
C GLY A 458 -2.80 7.05 19.05
N ILE A 459 -2.04 6.00 19.36
CA ILE A 459 -2.34 5.03 20.41
C ILE A 459 -1.96 5.55 21.81
N ALA A 460 -1.46 6.76 21.89
CA ALA A 460 -1.14 7.43 23.16
C ALA A 460 -2.36 7.55 24.11
N HIS A 461 -3.58 7.38 23.59
CA HIS A 461 -4.84 7.49 24.33
C HIS A 461 -5.56 6.11 24.42
N GLY A 462 -4.95 5.12 25.09
CA GLY A 462 -5.61 3.84 25.39
C GLY A 462 -6.82 4.02 26.32
N PRO A 463 -7.85 3.13 26.27
CA PRO A 463 -8.92 3.14 27.25
C PRO A 463 -8.33 2.92 28.64
N GLY A 464 -8.36 3.94 29.50
CA GLY A 464 -7.83 3.91 30.86
C GLY A 464 -6.64 4.84 31.17
N SER A 465 -6.09 5.56 30.20
CA SER A 465 -5.11 6.62 30.48
C SER A 465 -5.82 7.88 30.99
N SER A 466 -6.10 7.91 32.31
CA SER A 466 -6.62 9.09 33.03
C SER A 466 -5.53 10.14 33.27
N GLU A 467 -4.48 10.18 32.49
CA GLU A 467 -3.51 11.26 32.56
C GLU A 467 -4.07 12.48 31.84
N ARG A 468 -4.59 13.38 32.67
CA ARG A 468 -4.94 14.76 32.36
C ARG A 468 -3.69 15.51 31.89
N HIS A 469 -3.25 15.28 30.69
CA HIS A 469 -2.33 16.18 29.99
C HIS A 469 -3.18 17.06 29.08
N GLY A 470 -3.45 18.27 29.58
CA GLY A 470 -4.13 19.27 28.79
C GLY A 470 -3.45 19.52 27.46
N GLY A 471 -4.20 19.36 26.35
CA GLY A 471 -3.99 20.11 25.14
C GLY A 471 -2.73 19.81 24.30
N THR A 472 -2.34 18.57 24.05
CA THR A 472 -1.24 18.28 23.10
C THR A 472 -1.73 17.84 21.70
N GLY A 473 -3.05 17.75 21.45
CA GLY A 473 -3.61 17.58 20.10
C GLY A 473 -3.82 18.94 19.43
N THR A 474 -3.82 18.96 18.10
CA THR A 474 -4.20 20.11 17.29
C THR A 474 -5.73 20.21 17.35
N PRO A 475 -6.32 21.10 18.18
CA PRO A 475 -7.76 21.09 18.45
C PRO A 475 -8.60 21.40 17.20
N GLU A 476 -7.98 21.98 16.18
CA GLU A 476 -8.58 22.34 14.90
C GLU A 476 -9.19 21.16 14.14
N PHE A 477 -8.67 19.94 14.35
CA PHE A 477 -9.07 18.72 13.65
C PHE A 477 -9.62 17.64 14.58
N ALA A 478 -9.40 17.75 15.90
CA ALA A 478 -9.90 16.79 16.88
C ALA A 478 -11.40 16.93 17.08
N ALA A 479 -12.11 15.80 17.22
CA ALA A 479 -13.52 15.79 17.52
C ALA A 479 -13.82 16.35 18.94
N PRO A 480 -14.99 17.00 19.18
CA PRO A 480 -15.30 17.61 20.46
C PRO A 480 -15.25 16.61 21.63
N GLU A 481 -15.70 15.36 21.46
CA GLU A 481 -15.63 14.31 22.48
C GLU A 481 -14.19 13.93 22.84
N GLN A 482 -13.24 14.08 21.90
CA GLN A 482 -11.82 13.84 22.20
C GLN A 482 -11.24 14.92 23.12
N ILE A 483 -11.59 16.18 22.87
CA ILE A 483 -11.11 17.32 23.66
C ILE A 483 -11.76 17.33 25.05
N MET A 484 -13.03 16.89 25.13
CA MET A 484 -13.77 16.77 26.40
C MET A 484 -13.39 15.53 27.22
N GLY A 485 -12.60 14.60 26.63
CA GLY A 485 -12.19 13.35 27.30
C GLY A 485 -13.31 12.32 27.42
N GLU A 486 -14.31 12.40 26.56
CA GLU A 486 -15.42 11.45 26.47
C GLU A 486 -15.03 10.14 25.75
N PRO A 487 -15.86 9.08 25.80
CA PRO A 487 -15.60 7.83 25.09
C PRO A 487 -15.44 8.06 23.58
N GLN A 488 -14.37 7.52 22.99
CA GLN A 488 -13.99 7.73 21.60
C GLN A 488 -14.20 6.46 20.77
N GLY A 489 -15.10 6.52 19.80
CA GLY A 489 -15.31 5.50 18.77
C GLY A 489 -14.60 5.84 17.45
N SER A 490 -14.90 5.08 16.40
CA SER A 490 -14.43 5.32 15.02
C SER A 490 -14.89 6.67 14.44
N SER A 491 -16.00 7.22 14.95
CA SER A 491 -16.58 8.50 14.54
C SER A 491 -15.64 9.70 14.72
N VAL A 492 -14.64 9.61 15.62
CA VAL A 492 -13.65 10.69 15.80
C VAL A 492 -12.75 10.83 14.57
N ASP A 493 -12.39 9.71 13.92
CA ASP A 493 -11.58 9.72 12.71
C ASP A 493 -12.36 10.26 11.50
N LEU A 494 -13.67 9.96 11.43
CA LEU A 494 -14.56 10.48 10.38
C LEU A 494 -14.77 12.00 10.51
N PHE A 495 -14.91 12.51 11.74
CA PHE A 495 -14.92 13.95 12.01
C PHE A 495 -13.61 14.61 11.57
N ALA A 496 -12.48 14.05 11.99
CA ALA A 496 -11.17 14.56 11.66
C ALA A 496 -10.92 14.55 10.15
N LEU A 497 -11.33 13.49 9.42
CA LEU A 497 -11.24 13.43 7.97
C LEU A 497 -12.13 14.50 7.31
N GLY A 498 -13.35 14.73 7.82
CA GLY A 498 -14.21 15.82 7.37
C GLY A 498 -13.54 17.18 7.53
N ALA A 499 -12.87 17.41 8.67
CA ALA A 499 -12.13 18.65 8.92
C ALA A 499 -10.90 18.79 7.99
N ILE A 500 -10.20 17.71 7.69
CA ILE A 500 -9.08 17.69 6.71
C ILE A 500 -9.58 17.98 5.30
N ILE A 501 -10.71 17.41 4.89
CA ILE A 501 -11.31 17.68 3.57
C ILE A 501 -11.69 19.17 3.48
N ALA A 502 -12.40 19.72 4.48
CA ALA A 502 -12.75 21.13 4.52
C ALA A 502 -11.50 22.04 4.45
N PHE A 503 -10.46 21.71 5.24
CA PHE A 503 -9.17 22.41 5.21
C PHE A 503 -8.52 22.34 3.83
N THR A 504 -8.56 21.19 3.18
CA THR A 504 -7.93 21.02 1.87
C THR A 504 -8.68 21.79 0.78
N LEU A 505 -10.02 21.86 0.86
CA LEU A 505 -10.86 22.58 -0.09
C LEU A 505 -10.78 24.11 0.08
N THR A 506 -10.51 24.61 1.31
CA THR A 506 -10.60 26.05 1.63
C THR A 506 -9.24 26.69 1.96
N GLY A 507 -8.24 25.90 2.30
CA GLY A 507 -6.97 26.38 2.86
C GLY A 507 -7.06 26.76 4.35
N ARG A 508 -8.21 26.58 5.00
CA ARG A 508 -8.47 27.01 6.39
C ARG A 508 -9.16 25.91 7.19
N PRO A 509 -8.78 25.66 8.47
CA PRO A 509 -9.53 24.77 9.34
C PRO A 509 -10.99 25.23 9.53
N PRO A 510 -11.97 24.33 9.48
CA PRO A 510 -13.40 24.72 9.47
C PRO A 510 -13.89 25.40 10.74
N PHE A 511 -13.19 25.22 11.88
CA PHE A 511 -13.52 25.90 13.15
C PHE A 511 -12.51 27.00 13.50
N GLY A 512 -11.61 27.36 12.57
CA GLY A 512 -10.56 28.34 12.75
C GLY A 512 -9.38 27.82 13.54
N THR A 513 -8.49 28.74 13.94
CA THR A 513 -7.24 28.47 14.68
C THR A 513 -7.22 29.24 15.98
N GLY A 514 -6.35 28.87 16.94
CA GLY A 514 -6.06 29.62 18.16
C GLY A 514 -6.49 28.93 19.46
N ASP A 515 -7.21 29.63 20.34
CA ASP A 515 -7.57 29.06 21.65
C ASP A 515 -8.50 27.85 21.51
N ALA A 516 -8.07 26.72 22.08
CA ALA A 516 -8.80 25.46 22.03
C ALA A 516 -10.24 25.58 22.57
N ARG A 517 -10.48 26.44 23.56
CA ARG A 517 -11.82 26.65 24.13
C ARG A 517 -12.76 27.32 23.13
N VAL A 518 -12.23 28.24 22.31
CA VAL A 518 -13.01 28.90 21.25
C VAL A 518 -13.34 27.91 20.17
N ILE A 519 -12.37 27.08 19.74
CA ILE A 519 -12.55 26.05 18.74
C ILE A 519 -13.61 25.04 19.20
N VAL A 520 -13.49 24.50 20.41
CA VAL A 520 -14.49 23.56 20.97
C VAL A 520 -15.87 24.20 21.05
N SER A 521 -15.95 25.47 21.46
CA SER A 521 -17.24 26.19 21.54
C SER A 521 -17.90 26.29 20.17
N LYS A 522 -17.13 26.50 19.08
CA LYS A 522 -17.63 26.49 17.70
C LYS A 522 -18.05 25.10 17.26
N GLN A 523 -17.23 24.09 17.53
CA GLN A 523 -17.54 22.69 17.23
C GLN A 523 -18.87 22.26 17.86
N LEU A 524 -19.06 22.53 19.17
CA LEU A 524 -20.30 22.18 19.89
C LEU A 524 -21.54 22.93 19.37
N LYS A 525 -21.37 24.11 18.78
CA LYS A 525 -22.46 24.86 18.15
C LYS A 525 -22.70 24.51 16.69
N GLY A 526 -21.83 23.71 16.07
CA GLY A 526 -21.85 23.49 14.64
C GLY A 526 -21.52 24.75 13.83
N ASP A 527 -20.79 25.72 14.44
CA ASP A 527 -20.39 26.99 13.82
C ASP A 527 -19.11 26.80 12.99
N MET A 528 -19.27 26.20 11.81
CA MET A 528 -18.19 25.89 10.88
C MET A 528 -18.11 26.92 9.74
N ASP A 529 -16.88 27.33 9.39
CA ASP A 529 -16.61 28.16 8.21
C ASP A 529 -16.39 27.25 6.99
N LEU A 530 -17.39 27.21 6.12
CA LEU A 530 -17.36 26.48 4.84
C LEU A 530 -17.34 27.43 3.63
N ASP A 531 -16.96 28.68 3.82
CA ASP A 531 -16.83 29.64 2.73
C ASP A 531 -15.72 29.19 1.76
N GLY A 532 -16.06 29.11 0.47
CA GLY A 532 -15.19 28.56 -0.57
C GLY A 532 -15.36 27.06 -0.83
N VAL A 533 -16.14 26.34 -0.02
CA VAL A 533 -16.51 24.95 -0.31
C VAL A 533 -17.55 24.90 -1.45
N PRO A 534 -17.39 24.02 -2.47
CA PRO A 534 -18.41 23.82 -3.49
C PRO A 534 -19.76 23.42 -2.89
N ALA A 535 -20.86 24.00 -3.41
CA ALA A 535 -22.19 23.81 -2.84
C ALA A 535 -22.61 22.34 -2.63
N PRO A 536 -22.35 21.40 -3.57
CA PRO A 536 -22.66 19.98 -3.37
C PRO A 536 -21.90 19.31 -2.22
N MET A 537 -20.74 19.83 -1.83
CA MET A 537 -19.92 19.29 -0.73
C MET A 537 -20.38 19.77 0.65
N ILE A 538 -21.17 20.85 0.74
CA ILE A 538 -21.58 21.44 2.02
C ILE A 538 -22.39 20.45 2.88
N PRO A 539 -23.44 19.77 2.37
CA PRO A 539 -24.20 18.81 3.17
C PRO A 539 -23.34 17.65 3.68
N PHE A 540 -22.42 17.15 2.85
CA PHE A 540 -21.46 16.11 3.21
C PHE A 540 -20.61 16.54 4.40
N LEU A 541 -20.00 17.73 4.34
CA LEU A 541 -19.16 18.25 5.42
C LEU A 541 -19.95 18.59 6.67
N GLN A 542 -21.15 19.15 6.56
CA GLN A 542 -22.02 19.44 7.70
C GLN A 542 -22.35 18.18 8.50
N ARG A 543 -22.60 17.06 7.81
CA ARG A 543 -22.84 15.78 8.47
C ARG A 543 -21.55 15.21 9.08
N ALA A 544 -20.42 15.21 8.38
CA ALA A 544 -19.15 14.73 8.90
C ALA A 544 -18.70 15.49 10.15
N LEU A 545 -18.92 16.81 10.16
CA LEU A 545 -18.51 17.74 11.23
C LEU A 545 -19.61 18.00 12.28
N SER A 546 -20.66 17.17 12.31
CA SER A 546 -21.72 17.30 13.30
C SER A 546 -21.14 17.23 14.74
N PRO A 547 -21.60 18.08 15.65
CA PRO A 547 -21.20 18.03 17.07
C PRO A 547 -21.41 16.65 17.71
N HIS A 548 -22.52 16.01 17.39
CA HIS A 548 -22.96 14.75 17.99
C HIS A 548 -22.51 13.56 17.14
N ALA A 549 -21.73 12.66 17.73
CA ALA A 549 -21.14 11.49 17.04
C ALA A 549 -22.21 10.62 16.35
N GLU A 550 -23.38 10.46 16.95
CA GLU A 550 -24.50 9.65 16.44
C GLU A 550 -25.19 10.25 15.20
N THR A 551 -24.98 11.52 14.91
CA THR A 551 -25.53 12.19 13.70
C THR A 551 -24.54 12.24 12.55
N ARG A 552 -23.31 11.83 12.78
CA ARG A 552 -22.27 11.70 11.74
C ARG A 552 -22.52 10.46 10.85
N TYR A 553 -21.57 10.12 10.03
CA TYR A 553 -21.56 8.83 9.31
C TYR A 553 -21.28 7.69 10.30
N GLY A 554 -21.99 6.57 10.14
CA GLY A 554 -21.86 5.42 11.02
C GLY A 554 -20.52 4.69 10.85
N ASP A 555 -20.00 4.69 9.62
CA ASP A 555 -18.71 4.10 9.26
C ASP A 555 -18.08 4.78 8.05
N ALA A 556 -16.86 4.38 7.70
CA ALA A 556 -16.13 4.93 6.56
C ALA A 556 -16.76 4.56 5.20
N ALA A 557 -17.46 3.43 5.11
CA ALA A 557 -18.14 3.01 3.89
C ALA A 557 -19.36 3.89 3.58
N GLU A 558 -20.16 4.24 4.61
CA GLU A 558 -21.25 5.21 4.48
C GLU A 558 -20.72 6.58 4.08
N MET A 559 -19.66 7.05 4.75
CA MET A 559 -19.02 8.34 4.42
C MET A 559 -18.50 8.36 2.99
N ARG A 560 -17.91 7.27 2.49
CA ARG A 560 -17.44 7.13 1.10
C ARG A 560 -18.59 7.20 0.10
N THR A 561 -19.70 6.55 0.39
CA THR A 561 -20.91 6.61 -0.45
C THR A 561 -21.42 8.05 -0.57
N ALA A 562 -21.46 8.78 0.54
CA ALA A 562 -21.87 10.19 0.55
C ALA A 562 -20.86 11.10 -0.16
N TRP A 563 -19.56 10.81 -0.07
CA TRP A 563 -18.50 11.50 -0.78
C TRP A 563 -18.66 11.40 -2.29
N HIS A 564 -18.89 10.17 -2.79
CA HIS A 564 -19.13 9.96 -4.23
C HIS A 564 -20.40 10.68 -4.70
N ALA A 565 -21.50 10.61 -3.94
CA ALA A 565 -22.73 11.32 -4.29
C ALA A 565 -22.51 12.84 -4.42
N ALA A 566 -21.72 13.43 -3.52
CA ALA A 566 -21.37 14.85 -3.59
C ALA A 566 -20.47 15.20 -4.78
N LEU A 567 -19.55 14.30 -5.17
CA LEU A 567 -18.72 14.45 -6.38
C LEU A 567 -19.55 14.35 -7.66
N ASP A 568 -20.49 13.41 -7.74
CA ASP A 568 -21.38 13.24 -8.89
C ASP A 568 -22.25 14.49 -9.09
N GLU A 569 -22.80 15.04 -8.01
CA GLU A 569 -23.59 16.28 -8.05
C GLU A 569 -22.73 17.50 -8.50
N LEU A 570 -21.46 17.56 -8.03
CA LEU A 570 -20.51 18.60 -8.47
C LEU A 570 -20.21 18.48 -9.96
N HIS A 571 -20.08 17.25 -10.49
CA HIS A 571 -19.87 17.00 -11.92
C HIS A 571 -21.08 17.43 -12.76
N ASP A 572 -22.28 17.07 -12.32
CA ASP A 572 -23.55 17.44 -12.97
C ASP A 572 -23.75 18.96 -13.01
N GLU A 573 -23.37 19.67 -11.94
CA GLU A 573 -23.41 21.15 -11.93
C GLU A 573 -22.45 21.76 -12.94
N ALA A 574 -21.23 21.22 -13.04
CA ALA A 574 -20.24 21.69 -14.01
C ALA A 574 -20.71 21.46 -15.45
N GLU A 575 -21.31 20.31 -15.76
CA GLU A 575 -21.89 20.05 -17.09
C GLU A 575 -23.09 20.97 -17.40
N ARG A 576 -23.99 21.17 -16.44
CA ARG A 576 -25.13 22.11 -16.58
C ARG A 576 -24.64 23.54 -16.82
N GLY A 577 -23.60 23.99 -16.09
CA GLY A 577 -22.98 25.30 -16.28
C GLY A 577 -22.40 25.47 -17.69
N GLN A 578 -21.68 24.48 -18.23
CA GLN A 578 -21.16 24.49 -19.60
C GLN A 578 -22.27 24.48 -20.67
N TRP A 579 -23.38 23.76 -20.42
CA TRP A 579 -24.52 23.73 -21.34
C TRP A 579 -25.21 25.10 -21.45
N TRP A 580 -25.42 25.84 -20.34
CA TRP A 580 -25.96 27.19 -20.31
C TRP A 580 -25.08 28.18 -21.06
N TRP A 581 -23.73 28.13 -20.93
CA TRP A 581 -22.80 28.97 -21.70
C TRP A 581 -22.88 28.71 -23.20
N ARG A 582 -22.98 27.42 -23.62
CA ARG A 582 -23.17 27.06 -25.04
C ARG A 582 -24.52 27.52 -25.58
N TRP A 583 -25.56 27.47 -24.77
CA TRP A 583 -26.91 27.89 -25.16
C TRP A 583 -27.03 29.42 -25.26
N LEU A 584 -26.30 30.20 -24.44
CA LEU A 584 -26.22 31.67 -24.49
C LEU A 584 -25.30 32.21 -25.59
N GLY A 585 -24.73 31.37 -26.46
CA GLY A 585 -23.99 31.79 -27.65
C GLY A 585 -22.54 32.19 -27.37
N GLY A 586 -21.94 31.72 -26.29
CA GLY A 586 -20.50 31.87 -26.08
C GLY A 586 -19.72 30.92 -27.03
N ASN A 587 -19.04 31.52 -28.03
CA ASN A 587 -18.03 30.87 -28.87
C ASN A 587 -16.72 30.80 -28.12
#